data_c3bd62e6df5b006de96a9b6ceda4b240
#
_entry.id   c3bd62e6df5b006de96a9b6ceda4b240
#
_cell.length_a   1.000
_cell.length_b   1.000
_cell.length_c   1.000
_cell.angle_alpha   90.00
_cell.angle_beta   90.00
_cell.angle_gamma   90.00
#
_symmetry.space_group_name_H-M   'P 1'
#
loop_
_entity.id
_entity.type
_entity.pdbx_description
1 polymer ?
#
loop_
_entity_poly.entity_id
_entity_poly.type
_entity_poly.pdbx_seq_one_letter_code
_entity_poly.pdbx_strand_id
1 'polypeptide(L)'
;MDPFTTRRIEAILDGHIEVKVPPEVRSSVRLKYEWDEEKLTLFEERSYSNGREWIRSAIVQFRLELKKWNVYIENANQDWEAFKSIRPDPDFEQQLEKVELDREGIFWVEED
;
A
#
# COMPACT_ATOMS: atom_id res chain seq x y z
N MET A 1 -14.68 -4.39 -11.00
CA MET A 1 -14.21 -5.58 -10.24
C MET A 1 -15.38 -6.08 -9.40
N ASP A 2 -15.51 -7.39 -9.26
CA ASP A 2 -16.66 -7.94 -8.54
C ASP A 2 -16.51 -7.78 -7.02
N PRO A 3 -17.64 -7.76 -6.28
CA PRO A 3 -17.59 -7.54 -4.83
C PRO A 3 -16.84 -8.62 -4.04
N PHE A 4 -16.81 -9.85 -4.52
CA PHE A 4 -16.10 -10.93 -3.84
C PHE A 4 -14.60 -10.72 -3.90
N THR A 5 -14.09 -10.33 -5.06
CA THR A 5 -12.66 -10.03 -5.24
C THR A 5 -12.25 -8.84 -4.38
N THR A 6 -13.08 -7.78 -4.36
CA THR A 6 -12.81 -6.60 -3.54
C THR A 6 -12.72 -6.98 -2.05
N ARG A 7 -13.69 -7.74 -1.55
CA ARG A 7 -13.69 -8.16 -0.13
C ARG A 7 -12.51 -9.05 0.21
N ARG A 8 -12.13 -9.93 -0.72
CA ARG A 8 -10.97 -10.81 -0.51
C ARG A 8 -9.69 -9.99 -0.36
N ILE A 9 -9.50 -9.01 -1.24
CA ILE A 9 -8.34 -8.14 -1.21
C ILE A 9 -8.33 -7.31 0.08
N GLU A 10 -9.48 -6.76 0.47
CA GLU A 10 -9.59 -6.00 1.71
C GLU A 10 -9.26 -6.86 2.93
N ALA A 11 -9.72 -8.10 2.96
CA ALA A 11 -9.41 -9.02 4.05
C ALA A 11 -7.90 -9.32 4.13
N ILE A 12 -7.26 -9.50 2.97
CA ILE A 12 -5.81 -9.71 2.89
C ILE A 12 -5.06 -8.50 3.43
N LEU A 13 -5.47 -7.29 3.00
CA LEU A 13 -4.85 -6.05 3.44
C LEU A 13 -5.07 -5.81 4.93
N ASP A 14 -6.29 -6.00 5.42
CA ASP A 14 -6.59 -5.79 6.83
C ASP A 14 -5.74 -6.70 7.72
N GLY A 15 -5.59 -7.96 7.34
CA GLY A 15 -4.72 -8.89 8.06
C GLY A 15 -3.25 -8.48 8.00
N HIS A 16 -2.80 -8.03 6.85
CA HIS A 16 -1.43 -7.55 6.66
C HIS A 16 -1.14 -6.31 7.52
N ILE A 17 -2.05 -5.35 7.51
CA ILE A 17 -1.93 -4.12 8.30
C ILE A 17 -1.88 -4.43 9.79
N GLU A 18 -2.73 -5.35 10.25
CA GLU A 18 -2.78 -5.73 11.66
C GLU A 18 -1.44 -6.28 12.14
N VAL A 19 -0.77 -7.06 11.31
CA VAL A 19 0.55 -7.60 11.62
C VAL A 19 1.65 -6.54 11.50
N LYS A 20 1.57 -5.70 10.47
CA LYS A 20 2.59 -4.69 10.16
C LYS A 20 2.63 -3.58 11.21
N VAL A 21 1.47 -3.19 11.73
CA VAL A 21 1.35 -2.11 12.71
C VAL A 21 0.88 -2.70 14.04
N PRO A 22 1.81 -3.11 14.92
CA PRO A 22 1.44 -3.71 16.20
C PRO A 22 0.74 -2.69 17.12
N PRO A 23 -0.06 -3.16 18.10
CA PRO A 23 -0.82 -2.26 18.97
C PRO A 23 -0.01 -1.15 19.65
N GLU A 24 1.25 -1.43 19.95
CA GLU A 24 2.13 -0.51 20.68
C GLU A 24 2.41 0.79 19.90
N VAL A 25 2.32 0.76 18.56
CA VAL A 25 2.63 1.92 17.74
C VAL A 25 1.41 2.53 17.05
N ARG A 26 0.21 2.00 17.28
CA ARG A 26 -1.01 2.47 16.60
C ARG A 26 -1.41 3.90 16.96
N SER A 27 -0.92 4.41 18.07
CA SER A 27 -1.15 5.82 18.44
C SER A 27 -0.30 6.79 17.62
N SER A 28 0.73 6.31 16.94
CA SER A 28 1.66 7.16 16.19
C SER A 28 1.78 6.79 14.70
N VAL A 29 1.36 5.59 14.31
CA VAL A 29 1.45 5.13 12.91
C VAL A 29 0.19 4.37 12.53
N ARG A 30 -0.35 4.67 11.36
CA ARG A 30 -1.48 3.95 10.79
C ARG A 30 -1.22 3.63 9.32
N LEU A 31 -1.70 2.48 8.87
CA LEU A 31 -1.75 2.16 7.45
C LEU A 31 -3.22 2.15 7.03
N LYS A 32 -3.50 2.79 5.92
CA LYS A 32 -4.85 2.88 5.35
C LYS A 32 -4.80 2.65 3.86
N TYR A 33 -5.90 2.26 3.28
CA TYR A 33 -6.00 2.10 1.85
C TYR A 33 -7.30 2.71 1.33
N GLU A 34 -7.26 3.14 0.07
CA GLU A 34 -8.43 3.73 -0.59
C GLU A 34 -8.56 3.17 -2.00
N TRP A 35 -9.79 2.92 -2.40
CA TRP A 35 -10.13 2.49 -3.74
C TRP A 35 -10.53 3.69 -4.60
N ASP A 36 -10.07 3.69 -5.84
CA ASP A 36 -10.56 4.56 -6.90
C ASP A 36 -10.73 3.67 -8.13
N GLU A 37 -11.96 3.18 -8.33
CA GLU A 37 -12.27 2.16 -9.34
C GLU A 37 -11.42 0.90 -9.12
N GLU A 38 -10.53 0.56 -10.06
CA GLU A 38 -9.65 -0.61 -9.94
C GLU A 38 -8.23 -0.23 -9.54
N LYS A 39 -8.10 0.91 -8.86
CA LYS A 39 -6.83 1.38 -8.29
C LYS A 39 -6.94 1.37 -6.77
N LEU A 40 -6.00 0.71 -6.15
CA LEU A 40 -5.94 0.58 -4.69
C LEU A 40 -4.66 1.25 -4.21
N THR A 41 -4.79 2.32 -3.44
CA THR A 41 -3.63 3.05 -2.92
C THR A 41 -3.47 2.77 -1.43
N LEU A 42 -2.26 2.41 -1.03
CA LEU A 42 -1.89 2.18 0.37
C LEU A 42 -1.16 3.41 0.88
N PHE A 43 -1.60 3.92 2.03
CA PHE A 43 -1.05 5.11 2.67
C PHE A 43 -0.52 4.80 4.05
N GLU A 44 0.55 5.49 4.42
CA GLU A 44 1.01 5.55 5.80
C GLU A 44 0.63 6.90 6.37
N GLU A 45 0.10 6.90 7.59
CA GLU A 45 -0.18 8.14 8.32
C GLU A 45 0.64 8.13 9.61
N ARG A 46 1.38 9.20 9.84
CA ARG A 46 2.17 9.37 11.06
C ARG A 46 1.64 10.54 11.86
N SER A 47 1.59 10.34 13.18
CA SER A 47 1.12 11.36 14.11
C SER A 47 2.26 12.29 14.51
N TYR A 48 1.92 13.58 14.54
CA TYR A 48 2.82 14.61 15.02
C TYR A 48 2.08 15.45 16.09
N SER A 49 2.82 16.25 16.84
CA SER A 49 2.23 17.16 17.84
C SER A 49 1.33 16.42 18.84
N ASN A 50 1.81 15.29 19.37
CA ASN A 50 1.08 14.48 20.37
C ASN A 50 -0.28 13.99 19.87
N GLY A 51 -0.34 13.59 18.60
CA GLY A 51 -1.55 13.04 18.02
C GLY A 51 -2.54 14.07 17.49
N ARG A 52 -2.19 15.34 17.48
CA ARG A 52 -3.06 16.40 16.98
C ARG A 52 -3.08 16.49 15.47
N GLU A 53 -1.98 16.09 14.83
CA GLU A 53 -1.84 16.15 13.39
C GLU A 53 -1.39 14.81 12.86
N TRP A 54 -1.95 14.42 11.72
CA TRP A 54 -1.57 13.20 11.00
C TRP A 54 -1.11 13.59 9.61
N ILE A 55 0.11 13.15 9.25
CA ILE A 55 0.66 13.39 7.93
C ILE A 55 0.57 12.09 7.14
N ARG A 56 -0.06 12.16 5.98
CA ARG A 56 -0.29 11.02 5.10
C ARG A 56 0.74 10.99 3.98
N SER A 57 1.30 9.80 3.73
CA SER A 57 2.22 9.57 2.62
C SER A 57 1.77 8.35 1.85
N ALA A 58 1.68 8.46 0.53
CA ALA A 58 1.36 7.32 -0.31
C ALA A 58 2.58 6.39 -0.40
N ILE A 59 2.34 5.08 -0.25
CA ILE A 59 3.42 4.09 -0.28
C ILE A 59 3.47 3.41 -1.63
N VAL A 60 2.32 2.92 -2.10
CA VAL A 60 2.22 2.11 -3.31
C VAL A 60 0.80 2.17 -3.83
N GLN A 61 0.64 2.01 -5.14
CA GLN A 61 -0.67 1.86 -5.75
C GLN A 61 -0.69 0.56 -6.57
N PHE A 62 -1.73 -0.22 -6.37
CA PHE A 62 -1.97 -1.44 -7.15
C PHE A 62 -3.08 -1.13 -8.15
N ARG A 63 -2.84 -1.38 -9.42
CA ARG A 63 -3.84 -1.17 -10.48
C ARG A 63 -4.14 -2.48 -11.18
N LEU A 64 -5.42 -2.82 -11.29
CA LEU A 64 -5.84 -3.98 -12.07
C LEU A 64 -5.99 -3.55 -13.53
N GLU A 65 -5.06 -3.99 -14.34
CA GLU A 65 -4.99 -3.67 -15.76
C GLU A 65 -4.76 -4.96 -16.55
N LEU A 66 -5.54 -5.19 -17.60
CA LEU A 66 -5.43 -6.40 -18.42
C LEU A 66 -5.46 -7.68 -17.57
N LYS A 67 -6.35 -7.72 -16.58
CA LYS A 67 -6.54 -8.85 -15.66
C LYS A 67 -5.34 -9.18 -14.78
N LYS A 68 -4.40 -8.25 -14.65
CA LYS A 68 -3.21 -8.40 -13.81
C LYS A 68 -3.06 -7.19 -12.90
N TRP A 69 -2.53 -7.43 -11.71
CA TRP A 69 -2.22 -6.36 -10.78
C TRP A 69 -0.84 -5.80 -11.11
N ASN A 70 -0.83 -4.50 -11.38
CA ASN A 70 0.37 -3.74 -11.69
C ASN A 70 0.72 -2.87 -10.50
N VAL A 71 2.00 -2.76 -10.19
CA VAL A 71 2.49 -1.97 -9.05
C VAL A 71 2.98 -0.62 -9.54
N TYR A 72 2.51 0.46 -8.91
CA TYR A 72 2.88 1.83 -9.25
C TYR A 72 3.49 2.51 -8.03
N ILE A 73 4.45 3.38 -8.27
CA ILE A 73 5.06 4.21 -7.25
C ILE A 73 4.84 5.69 -7.60
N GLU A 74 4.81 6.53 -6.57
CA GLU A 74 4.70 7.97 -6.76
C GLU A 74 6.10 8.56 -6.91
N ASN A 75 6.31 9.36 -7.97
CA ASN A 75 7.60 9.99 -8.21
C ASN A 75 7.72 11.33 -7.46
N ALA A 76 8.86 12.00 -7.62
CA ALA A 76 9.13 13.28 -6.95
C ALA A 76 8.16 14.41 -7.33
N ASN A 77 7.48 14.27 -8.48
CA ASN A 77 6.49 15.25 -8.95
C ASN A 77 5.07 14.88 -8.52
N GLN A 78 4.93 13.86 -7.67
CA GLN A 78 3.65 13.33 -7.20
C GLN A 78 2.81 12.70 -8.31
N ASP A 79 3.45 12.23 -9.36
CA ASP A 79 2.82 11.45 -10.42
C ASP A 79 3.07 9.96 -10.20
N TRP A 80 2.08 9.14 -10.54
CA TRP A 80 2.21 7.69 -10.43
C TRP A 80 2.86 7.13 -11.68
N GLU A 81 3.86 6.29 -11.49
CA GLU A 81 4.52 5.59 -12.59
C GLU A 81 4.68 4.10 -12.27
N ALA A 82 4.61 3.29 -13.32
CA ALA A 82 4.71 1.84 -13.17
C ALA A 82 6.08 1.45 -12.62
N PHE A 83 6.08 0.60 -11.58
CA PHE A 83 7.30 0.07 -11.01
C PHE A 83 7.67 -1.23 -11.72
N LYS A 84 8.55 -1.14 -12.70
CA LYS A 84 8.83 -2.24 -13.62
C LYS A 84 9.61 -3.40 -13.00
N SER A 85 10.24 -3.20 -11.86
CA SER A 85 10.96 -4.28 -11.16
C SER A 85 10.02 -5.35 -10.61
N ILE A 86 8.74 -5.03 -10.45
CA ILE A 86 7.70 -6.00 -10.09
C ILE A 86 6.83 -6.22 -11.31
N ARG A 87 6.90 -7.41 -11.87
CA ARG A 87 6.10 -7.75 -13.05
C ARG A 87 4.62 -7.87 -12.69
N PRO A 88 3.70 -7.48 -13.59
CA PRO A 88 2.28 -7.68 -13.35
C PRO A 88 1.96 -9.15 -13.05
N ASP A 89 1.03 -9.37 -12.14
CA ASP A 89 0.63 -10.72 -11.70
C ASP A 89 -0.88 -10.72 -11.45
N PRO A 90 -1.59 -11.76 -11.87
CA PRO A 90 -3.03 -11.85 -11.61
C PRO A 90 -3.37 -12.04 -10.13
N ASP A 91 -2.42 -12.48 -9.32
CA ASP A 91 -2.61 -12.70 -7.89
C ASP A 91 -2.17 -11.49 -7.08
N PHE A 92 -3.15 -10.78 -6.49
CA PHE A 92 -2.89 -9.61 -5.66
C PHE A 92 -1.96 -9.92 -4.49
N GLU A 93 -2.15 -11.06 -3.85
CA GLU A 93 -1.36 -11.45 -2.67
C GLU A 93 0.13 -11.56 -3.00
N GLN A 94 0.46 -12.07 -4.19
CA GLN A 94 1.85 -12.15 -4.65
C GLN A 94 2.44 -10.74 -4.79
N GLN A 95 1.67 -9.80 -5.31
CA GLN A 95 2.14 -8.42 -5.46
C GLN A 95 2.34 -7.75 -4.10
N LEU A 96 1.44 -7.98 -3.16
CA LEU A 96 1.57 -7.45 -1.80
C LEU A 96 2.82 -8.00 -1.12
N GLU A 97 3.12 -9.29 -1.28
CA GLU A 97 4.32 -9.91 -0.72
C GLU A 97 5.59 -9.29 -1.29
N LYS A 98 5.62 -9.00 -2.60
CA LYS A 98 6.77 -8.38 -3.23
C LYS A 98 7.00 -6.95 -2.72
N VAL A 99 5.93 -6.19 -2.51
CA VAL A 99 6.01 -4.85 -1.92
C VAL A 99 6.52 -4.95 -0.48
N GLU A 100 6.03 -5.91 0.28
CA GLU A 100 6.45 -6.11 1.66
C GLU A 100 7.92 -6.52 1.75
N LEU A 101 8.39 -7.36 0.84
CA LEU A 101 9.78 -7.78 0.78
C LEU A 101 10.70 -6.62 0.45
N ASP A 102 10.22 -5.70 -0.39
CA ASP A 102 10.88 -4.42 -0.71
C ASP A 102 12.38 -4.56 -1.01
N ARG A 103 12.70 -5.38 -2.00
CA ARG A 103 14.09 -5.72 -2.34
C ARG A 103 14.97 -4.52 -2.65
N GLU A 104 14.37 -3.46 -3.21
CA GLU A 104 15.12 -2.25 -3.57
C GLU A 104 15.03 -1.16 -2.50
N GLY A 105 14.28 -1.40 -1.41
CA GLY A 105 14.17 -0.48 -0.29
C GLY A 105 13.47 0.83 -0.62
N ILE A 106 12.41 0.78 -1.44
CA ILE A 106 11.73 2.01 -1.88
C ILE A 106 10.34 2.21 -1.30
N PHE A 107 9.66 1.14 -0.87
CA PHE A 107 8.29 1.26 -0.33
C PHE A 107 8.28 1.62 1.15
N TRP A 108 9.08 0.94 1.92
CA TRP A 108 9.13 1.11 3.38
C TRP A 108 10.41 1.82 3.76
N VAL A 109 10.42 3.14 3.54
CA VAL A 109 11.59 3.96 3.88
C VAL A 109 11.53 4.27 5.37
N GLU A 110 12.56 3.85 6.10
CA GLU A 110 12.69 4.19 7.51
C GLU A 110 13.37 5.56 7.63
N GLU A 111 12.73 6.45 8.37
CA GLU A 111 13.33 7.72 8.71
C GLU A 111 14.10 7.55 10.03
N ASP A 112 15.37 7.85 10.00
CA ASP A 112 16.21 7.85 11.20
C ASP A 112 15.96 9.09 12.04
#